data_3a6863798fc0755eb19bb6cd931cbb7d
#
_entry.id   3a6863798fc0755eb19bb6cd931cbb7d
#
_cell.length_a   1.000
_cell.length_b   1.000
_cell.length_c   1.000
_cell.angle_alpha   90.00
_cell.angle_beta   90.00
_cell.angle_gamma   90.00
#
_symmetry.space_group_name_H-M   'P 1'
#
loop_
_entity.id
_entity.type
_entity.pdbx_description
1 polymer ?
#
loop_
_entity_poly.entity_id
_entity_poly.type
_entity_poly.pdbx_seq_one_letter_code
_entity_poly.pdbx_strand_id
1 'polypeptide(L)'
;MTLRGIDISSYQRGLDVSSPSVDFCIVKSTEGAYQVQDTCDPWVQRLIELGKLWGFYHVMSSEDGTRQADFYIDNCINYFRQGIPILDIEGISSKYPNNPGIAYDFCKRVIDETGVVPMVYMNSACLRGADWTRVRDLGCGLWIANYYRSGLDYDSADPSSMMSDPSPWQFAAMWQFSSTGRVDGWAKNVDMDLFFGDADAWRKYAGVQGSGQNDGANYVTLEGGGYRVTIEKTE
;
A
#
# COMPACT_ATOMS: atom_id res chain seq x y z
N MET A 1 -12.88 9.29 -8.23
CA MET A 1 -13.25 7.86 -8.47
C MET A 1 -12.61 7.05 -7.35
N THR A 2 -13.17 5.93 -6.95
CA THR A 2 -12.62 5.08 -5.89
C THR A 2 -12.48 3.67 -6.43
N LEU A 3 -11.29 3.06 -6.31
CA LEU A 3 -11.05 1.68 -6.71
C LEU A 3 -11.27 0.76 -5.51
N ARG A 4 -11.76 -0.46 -5.77
CA ARG A 4 -12.04 -1.52 -4.80
C ARG A 4 -10.96 -2.59 -4.90
N GLY A 5 -10.43 -3.03 -3.78
CA GLY A 5 -9.36 -4.01 -3.76
C GLY A 5 -9.32 -4.88 -2.53
N ILE A 6 -8.40 -5.82 -2.56
CA ILE A 6 -8.07 -6.71 -1.46
C ILE A 6 -6.57 -6.72 -1.23
N ASP A 7 -6.16 -7.01 0.00
CA ASP A 7 -4.79 -7.42 0.25
C ASP A 7 -4.73 -8.85 0.79
N ILE A 8 -3.67 -9.55 0.39
CA ILE A 8 -3.52 -10.99 0.61
C ILE A 8 -2.09 -11.39 0.98
N SER A 9 -2.01 -12.50 1.69
CA SER A 9 -0.74 -13.15 2.08
C SER A 9 -0.90 -14.66 2.02
N SER A 10 0.05 -15.41 2.54
CA SER A 10 -0.04 -16.88 2.66
C SER A 10 -1.29 -17.36 3.40
N TYR A 11 -1.99 -16.51 4.16
CA TYR A 11 -3.28 -16.84 4.77
C TYR A 11 -4.39 -17.11 3.74
N GLN A 12 -4.29 -16.50 2.58
CA GLN A 12 -5.19 -16.71 1.44
C GLN A 12 -4.64 -17.74 0.43
N ARG A 13 -3.67 -18.57 0.83
CA ARG A 13 -3.12 -19.63 -0.04
C ARG A 13 -4.22 -20.48 -0.67
N GLY A 14 -4.23 -20.54 -1.99
CA GLY A 14 -5.24 -21.22 -2.79
C GLY A 14 -6.34 -20.30 -3.34
N LEU A 15 -6.34 -19.00 -3.00
CA LEU A 15 -7.19 -18.03 -3.69
C LEU A 15 -6.74 -17.88 -5.15
N ASP A 16 -7.67 -18.08 -6.07
CA ASP A 16 -7.50 -17.67 -7.46
C ASP A 16 -7.82 -16.18 -7.60
N VAL A 17 -6.78 -15.35 -7.82
CA VAL A 17 -6.92 -13.89 -7.92
C VAL A 17 -7.72 -13.42 -9.14
N SER A 18 -8.11 -14.34 -10.04
CA SER A 18 -9.04 -14.03 -11.13
C SER A 18 -10.50 -13.98 -10.67
N SER A 19 -10.83 -14.68 -9.58
CA SER A 19 -12.22 -14.84 -9.11
C SER A 19 -12.80 -13.57 -8.47
N PRO A 20 -12.09 -12.81 -7.60
CA PRO A 20 -12.65 -11.60 -7.00
C PRO A 20 -12.93 -10.51 -8.03
N SER A 21 -14.15 -9.96 -7.98
CA SER A 21 -14.53 -8.79 -8.78
C SER A 21 -14.01 -7.51 -8.13
N VAL A 22 -12.69 -7.28 -8.21
CA VAL A 22 -11.97 -6.13 -7.64
C VAL A 22 -11.08 -5.46 -8.68
N ASP A 23 -10.79 -4.17 -8.49
CA ASP A 23 -9.95 -3.39 -9.39
C ASP A 23 -8.47 -3.65 -9.16
N PHE A 24 -8.08 -3.94 -7.89
CA PHE A 24 -6.69 -4.17 -7.52
C PHE A 24 -6.52 -5.26 -6.46
N CYS A 25 -5.29 -5.78 -6.39
CA CYS A 25 -4.88 -6.71 -5.34
C CYS A 25 -3.47 -6.35 -4.85
N ILE A 26 -3.26 -6.31 -3.52
CA ILE A 26 -1.97 -6.09 -2.89
C ILE A 26 -1.49 -7.40 -2.29
N VAL A 27 -0.24 -7.79 -2.56
CA VAL A 27 0.29 -9.11 -2.23
C VAL A 27 1.48 -8.98 -1.28
N LYS A 28 1.49 -9.75 -0.16
CA LYS A 28 2.68 -9.87 0.68
C LYS A 28 3.84 -10.45 -0.11
N SER A 29 4.99 -9.76 -0.11
CA SER A 29 6.20 -10.22 -0.80
C SER A 29 7.30 -10.65 0.16
N THR A 30 7.63 -9.86 1.16
CA THR A 30 8.74 -10.12 2.09
C THR A 30 8.41 -9.70 3.52
N GLU A 31 9.23 -10.16 4.48
CA GLU A 31 9.16 -9.76 5.88
C GLU A 31 10.57 -9.74 6.48
N GLY A 32 10.92 -8.68 7.20
CA GLY A 32 12.25 -8.51 7.75
C GLY A 32 13.35 -8.70 6.69
N ALA A 33 14.56 -9.05 7.10
CA ALA A 33 15.61 -9.41 6.16
C ALA A 33 15.80 -10.94 6.06
N TYR A 34 14.69 -11.72 6.16
CA TYR A 34 14.78 -13.17 6.33
C TYR A 34 13.68 -13.99 5.64
N GLN A 35 12.54 -13.39 5.23
CA GLN A 35 11.43 -14.17 4.69
C GLN A 35 10.94 -13.62 3.36
N VAL A 36 10.86 -14.49 2.36
CA VAL A 36 10.18 -14.28 1.08
C VAL A 36 8.89 -15.08 1.05
N GLN A 37 7.80 -14.48 0.60
CA GLN A 37 6.53 -15.18 0.44
C GLN A 37 6.48 -15.95 -0.88
N ASP A 38 6.42 -17.25 -0.80
CA ASP A 38 6.36 -18.14 -1.96
C ASP A 38 5.08 -18.01 -2.80
N THR A 39 4.02 -17.44 -2.21
CA THR A 39 2.76 -17.14 -2.90
C THR A 39 2.80 -15.83 -3.70
N CYS A 40 3.81 -14.98 -3.50
CA CYS A 40 3.85 -13.66 -4.10
C CYS A 40 3.95 -13.72 -5.63
N ASP A 41 5.03 -14.32 -6.13
CA ASP A 41 5.29 -14.31 -7.57
C ASP A 41 4.17 -14.98 -8.40
N PRO A 42 3.62 -16.16 -8.05
CA PRO A 42 2.49 -16.73 -8.77
C PRO A 42 1.27 -15.80 -8.86
N TRP A 43 0.95 -15.09 -7.79
CA TRP A 43 -0.18 -14.15 -7.79
C TRP A 43 0.12 -12.89 -8.60
N VAL A 44 1.31 -12.32 -8.46
CA VAL A 44 1.72 -11.13 -9.22
C VAL A 44 1.70 -11.42 -10.72
N GLN A 45 2.27 -12.54 -11.16
CA GLN A 45 2.24 -12.93 -12.57
C GLN A 45 0.80 -13.07 -13.08
N ARG A 46 -0.06 -13.69 -12.27
CA ARG A 46 -1.47 -13.83 -12.65
C ARG A 46 -2.21 -12.49 -12.73
N LEU A 47 -1.93 -11.56 -11.82
CA LEU A 47 -2.51 -10.20 -11.84
C LEU A 47 -2.06 -9.42 -13.09
N ILE A 48 -0.79 -9.57 -13.49
CA ILE A 48 -0.24 -8.99 -14.73
C ILE A 48 -0.96 -9.55 -15.96
N GLU A 49 -1.12 -10.87 -16.05
CA GLU A 49 -1.86 -11.52 -17.15
C GLU A 49 -3.31 -11.04 -17.26
N LEU A 50 -3.95 -10.76 -16.12
CA LEU A 50 -5.32 -10.27 -16.05
C LEU A 50 -5.44 -8.77 -16.30
N GLY A 51 -4.33 -8.05 -16.41
CA GLY A 51 -4.32 -6.58 -16.52
C GLY A 51 -4.88 -5.85 -15.30
N LYS A 52 -4.92 -6.51 -14.13
CA LYS A 52 -5.37 -5.90 -12.88
C LYS A 52 -4.30 -4.98 -12.30
N LEU A 53 -4.72 -3.96 -11.58
CA LEU A 53 -3.81 -3.15 -10.77
C LEU A 53 -3.32 -3.96 -9.57
N TRP A 54 -2.05 -3.76 -9.17
CA TRP A 54 -1.48 -4.52 -8.08
C TRP A 54 -0.42 -3.76 -7.30
N GLY A 55 -0.19 -4.20 -6.07
CA GLY A 55 0.89 -3.73 -5.21
C GLY A 55 1.56 -4.91 -4.52
N PHE A 56 2.70 -4.66 -3.90
CA PHE A 56 3.46 -5.67 -3.16
C PHE A 56 4.00 -5.07 -1.87
N TYR A 57 3.86 -5.79 -0.75
CA TYR A 57 4.22 -5.24 0.55
C TYR A 57 5.28 -6.04 1.29
N HIS A 58 6.09 -5.29 2.02
CA HIS A 58 7.09 -5.77 2.96
C HIS A 58 6.62 -5.53 4.39
N VAL A 59 6.60 -6.56 5.22
CA VAL A 59 6.29 -6.42 6.66
C VAL A 59 7.55 -5.99 7.41
N MET A 60 7.50 -4.81 8.02
CA MET A 60 8.59 -4.25 8.79
C MET A 60 8.83 -5.02 10.08
N SER A 61 10.07 -5.44 10.30
CA SER A 61 10.53 -6.03 11.56
C SER A 61 11.35 -5.03 12.38
N SER A 62 11.86 -5.49 13.53
CA SER A 62 12.78 -4.71 14.39
C SER A 62 14.21 -4.64 13.88
N GLU A 63 14.52 -5.25 12.74
CA GLU A 63 15.86 -5.20 12.14
C GLU A 63 16.14 -3.82 11.54
N ASP A 64 17.40 -3.59 11.16
CA ASP A 64 17.84 -2.37 10.47
C ASP A 64 17.02 -2.09 9.21
N GLY A 65 16.52 -0.87 9.07
CA GLY A 65 15.62 -0.48 7.97
C GLY A 65 16.27 -0.57 6.60
N THR A 66 17.53 -0.17 6.48
CA THR A 66 18.30 -0.24 5.23
C THR A 66 18.50 -1.70 4.80
N ARG A 67 18.85 -2.57 5.75
CA ARG A 67 19.01 -4.00 5.47
C ARG A 67 17.70 -4.65 5.02
N GLN A 68 16.58 -4.30 5.63
CA GLN A 68 15.26 -4.77 5.20
C GLN A 68 14.91 -4.27 3.79
N ALA A 69 15.23 -3.00 3.49
CA ALA A 69 15.03 -2.42 2.18
C ALA A 69 15.86 -3.13 1.10
N ASP A 70 17.16 -3.39 1.37
CA ASP A 70 18.02 -4.15 0.45
C ASP A 70 17.43 -5.55 0.18
N PHE A 71 16.98 -6.26 1.22
CA PHE A 71 16.34 -7.56 1.08
C PHE A 71 15.04 -7.50 0.25
N TYR A 72 14.22 -6.48 0.47
CA TYR A 72 12.99 -6.24 -0.30
C TYR A 72 13.29 -5.96 -1.77
N ILE A 73 14.27 -5.08 -2.04
CA ILE A 73 14.68 -4.71 -3.40
C ILE A 73 15.25 -5.94 -4.13
N ASP A 74 16.17 -6.68 -3.53
CA ASP A 74 16.81 -7.85 -4.13
C ASP A 74 15.79 -8.91 -4.58
N ASN A 75 14.72 -9.09 -3.79
CA ASN A 75 13.70 -10.09 -4.09
C ASN A 75 12.55 -9.58 -4.97
N CYS A 76 12.39 -8.25 -5.11
CA CYS A 76 11.26 -7.63 -5.78
C CYS A 76 11.64 -6.62 -6.87
N ILE A 77 12.90 -6.57 -7.30
CA ILE A 77 13.39 -5.53 -8.21
C ILE A 77 12.57 -5.43 -9.51
N ASN A 78 12.10 -6.56 -10.02
CA ASN A 78 11.30 -6.61 -11.23
C ASN A 78 9.86 -6.11 -11.05
N TYR A 79 9.41 -5.87 -9.82
CA TYR A 79 8.06 -5.39 -9.53
C TYR A 79 7.97 -3.87 -9.45
N PHE A 80 9.10 -3.22 -9.14
CA PHE A 80 9.17 -1.76 -9.12
C PHE A 80 8.84 -1.18 -10.50
N ARG A 81 8.16 -0.04 -10.51
CA ARG A 81 7.61 0.63 -11.70
C ARG A 81 6.53 -0.16 -12.44
N GLN A 82 5.97 -1.20 -11.81
CA GLN A 82 4.82 -1.97 -12.30
C GLN A 82 3.69 -2.01 -11.27
N GLY A 83 4.00 -2.37 -10.02
CA GLY A 83 3.09 -2.35 -8.89
C GLY A 83 3.49 -1.32 -7.85
N ILE A 84 2.58 -0.96 -6.93
CA ILE A 84 2.87 -0.05 -5.82
C ILE A 84 3.73 -0.78 -4.79
N PRO A 85 4.97 -0.29 -4.47
CA PRO A 85 5.75 -0.81 -3.36
C PRO A 85 5.19 -0.28 -2.04
N ILE A 86 5.11 -1.15 -1.02
CA ILE A 86 4.47 -0.80 0.26
C ILE A 86 5.32 -1.29 1.42
N LEU A 87 5.48 -0.45 2.45
CA LEU A 87 5.99 -0.84 3.77
C LEU A 87 4.82 -1.00 4.73
N ASP A 88 4.68 -2.20 5.28
CA ASP A 88 3.65 -2.57 6.27
C ASP A 88 4.20 -2.45 7.68
N ILE A 89 3.59 -1.56 8.49
CA ILE A 89 4.00 -1.21 9.86
C ILE A 89 2.91 -1.64 10.83
N GLU A 90 3.08 -2.80 11.44
CA GLU A 90 2.07 -3.41 12.31
C GLU A 90 2.01 -2.79 13.70
N GLY A 91 3.15 -2.47 14.32
CA GLY A 91 3.22 -1.86 15.65
C GLY A 91 2.68 -2.72 16.80
N ILE A 92 2.66 -4.04 16.65
CA ILE A 92 1.97 -4.97 17.58
C ILE A 92 2.89 -5.63 18.60
N SER A 93 4.20 -5.54 18.43
CA SER A 93 5.17 -6.19 19.33
C SER A 93 6.57 -5.62 19.15
N SER A 94 7.52 -6.06 20.01
CA SER A 94 8.94 -5.72 19.84
C SER A 94 9.55 -6.26 18.55
N LYS A 95 9.02 -7.35 17.99
CA LYS A 95 9.44 -7.88 16.68
C LYS A 95 8.91 -7.03 15.52
N TYR A 96 7.72 -6.48 15.68
CA TYR A 96 7.04 -5.63 14.67
C TYR A 96 6.74 -4.27 15.32
N PRO A 97 7.76 -3.39 15.43
CA PRO A 97 7.66 -2.17 16.23
C PRO A 97 6.93 -1.04 15.52
N ASN A 98 6.36 -0.14 16.30
CA ASN A 98 5.93 1.17 15.85
C ASN A 98 7.14 2.12 15.85
N ASN A 99 8.01 2.03 14.82
CA ASN A 99 9.29 2.77 14.79
C ASN A 99 9.48 3.59 13.52
N PRO A 100 9.23 4.91 13.56
CA PRO A 100 9.42 5.80 12.41
C PRO A 100 10.85 5.86 11.88
N GLY A 101 11.86 5.59 12.72
CA GLY A 101 13.26 5.59 12.31
C GLY A 101 13.57 4.45 11.34
N ILE A 102 13.16 3.22 11.70
CA ILE A 102 13.31 2.04 10.82
C ILE A 102 12.53 2.25 9.51
N ALA A 103 11.30 2.77 9.61
CA ALA A 103 10.48 3.03 8.43
C ALA A 103 11.09 4.10 7.51
N TYR A 104 11.66 5.16 8.10
CA TYR A 104 12.35 6.20 7.33
C TYR A 104 13.56 5.65 6.59
N ASP A 105 14.43 4.89 7.27
CA ASP A 105 15.64 4.32 6.67
C ASP A 105 15.27 3.33 5.55
N PHE A 106 14.22 2.52 5.75
CA PHE A 106 13.69 1.63 4.71
C PHE A 106 13.17 2.41 3.50
N CYS A 107 12.26 3.36 3.70
CA CYS A 107 11.66 4.11 2.61
C CYS A 107 12.69 4.92 1.84
N LYS A 108 13.62 5.58 2.57
CA LYS A 108 14.69 6.35 1.94
C LYS A 108 15.58 5.45 1.07
N ARG A 109 15.96 4.27 1.57
CA ARG A 109 16.78 3.31 0.81
C ARG A 109 16.07 2.82 -0.45
N VAL A 110 14.76 2.49 -0.35
CA VAL A 110 13.96 2.13 -1.52
C VAL A 110 13.94 3.25 -2.56
N ILE A 111 13.74 4.49 -2.14
CA ILE A 111 13.74 5.65 -3.05
C ILE A 111 15.10 5.83 -3.72
N ASP A 112 16.19 5.79 -2.94
CA ASP A 112 17.54 6.01 -3.44
C ASP A 112 17.93 4.97 -4.51
N GLU A 113 17.53 3.70 -4.33
CA GLU A 113 17.92 2.61 -5.24
C GLU A 113 16.97 2.44 -6.44
N THR A 114 15.67 2.69 -6.25
CA THR A 114 14.68 2.37 -7.29
C THR A 114 14.10 3.62 -7.97
N GLY A 115 14.22 4.77 -7.32
CA GLY A 115 13.55 6.01 -7.73
C GLY A 115 12.02 5.97 -7.56
N VAL A 116 11.48 4.96 -6.86
CA VAL A 116 10.05 4.83 -6.59
C VAL A 116 9.77 5.10 -5.12
N VAL A 117 8.83 5.97 -4.83
CA VAL A 117 8.43 6.30 -3.46
C VAL A 117 7.43 5.25 -2.95
N PRO A 118 7.73 4.50 -1.89
CA PRO A 118 6.80 3.52 -1.38
C PRO A 118 5.60 4.17 -0.67
N MET A 119 4.48 3.47 -0.64
CA MET A 119 3.38 3.77 0.28
C MET A 119 3.68 3.14 1.64
N VAL A 120 3.16 3.71 2.72
CA VAL A 120 3.24 3.11 4.06
C VAL A 120 1.85 2.71 4.52
N TYR A 121 1.73 1.46 5.00
CA TYR A 121 0.54 0.94 5.67
C TYR A 121 0.74 0.97 7.18
N MET A 122 -0.28 1.39 7.90
CA MET A 122 -0.36 1.28 9.34
C MET A 122 -1.81 1.37 9.85
N ASN A 123 -2.04 0.86 11.04
CA ASN A 123 -3.30 1.08 11.72
C ASN A 123 -3.34 2.46 12.41
N SER A 124 -4.54 2.92 12.77
CA SER A 124 -4.74 4.22 13.38
C SER A 124 -4.07 4.37 14.76
N ALA A 125 -3.78 3.29 15.48
CA ALA A 125 -3.04 3.35 16.74
C ALA A 125 -1.54 3.60 16.49
N CYS A 126 -0.94 2.95 15.49
CA CYS A 126 0.43 3.22 15.05
C CYS A 126 0.59 4.67 14.61
N LEU A 127 -0.33 5.17 13.78
CA LEU A 127 -0.28 6.54 13.27
C LEU A 127 -0.26 7.56 14.42
N ARG A 128 -1.15 7.41 15.40
CA ARG A 128 -1.21 8.31 16.57
C ARG A 128 -0.11 8.07 17.60
N GLY A 129 0.55 6.92 17.56
CA GLY A 129 1.52 6.49 18.59
C GLY A 129 2.94 7.00 18.37
N ALA A 130 3.25 7.66 17.24
CA ALA A 130 4.60 8.11 16.92
C ALA A 130 4.59 9.31 15.96
N ASP A 131 5.73 9.98 15.82
CA ASP A 131 5.91 11.08 14.85
C ASP A 131 6.38 10.53 13.50
N TRP A 132 5.51 10.61 12.51
CA TRP A 132 5.71 10.12 11.15
C TRP A 132 6.12 11.23 10.16
N THR A 133 6.37 12.45 10.63
CA THR A 133 6.68 13.61 9.79
C THR A 133 7.80 13.34 8.80
N ARG A 134 8.90 12.72 9.26
CA ARG A 134 10.05 12.42 8.38
C ARG A 134 9.71 11.42 7.27
N VAL A 135 8.86 10.43 7.55
CA VAL A 135 8.40 9.46 6.54
C VAL A 135 7.47 10.12 5.53
N ARG A 136 6.52 10.94 5.99
CA ARG A 136 5.66 11.75 5.13
C ARG A 136 6.48 12.67 4.22
N ASP A 137 7.54 13.32 4.75
CA ASP A 137 8.38 14.26 4.00
C ASP A 137 9.21 13.61 2.88
N LEU A 138 9.37 12.28 2.90
CA LEU A 138 9.90 11.52 1.75
C LEU A 138 8.89 11.43 0.58
N GLY A 139 7.65 11.88 0.78
CA GLY A 139 6.58 11.77 -0.21
C GLY A 139 5.78 10.47 -0.13
N CYS A 140 6.00 9.64 0.89
CA CYS A 140 5.27 8.38 1.07
C CYS A 140 3.76 8.62 1.20
N GLY A 141 2.95 7.90 0.41
CA GLY A 141 1.50 7.88 0.58
C GLY A 141 1.08 7.08 1.82
N LEU A 142 -0.08 7.40 2.37
CA LEU A 142 -0.64 6.68 3.53
C LEU A 142 -1.73 5.70 3.08
N TRP A 143 -1.58 4.43 3.46
CA TRP A 143 -2.63 3.42 3.49
C TRP A 143 -2.96 3.14 4.96
N ILE A 144 -4.16 3.49 5.39
CA ILE A 144 -4.58 3.40 6.78
C ILE A 144 -5.54 2.23 7.01
N ALA A 145 -5.30 1.43 8.06
CA ALA A 145 -6.27 0.46 8.54
C ALA A 145 -7.08 1.07 9.69
N ASN A 146 -8.39 1.10 9.50
CA ASN A 146 -9.31 1.54 10.54
C ASN A 146 -10.68 0.87 10.36
N TYR A 147 -10.99 -0.09 11.23
CA TYR A 147 -12.22 -0.88 11.18
C TYR A 147 -13.24 -0.27 12.14
N TYR A 148 -14.15 0.56 11.64
CA TYR A 148 -15.14 1.22 12.49
C TYR A 148 -16.34 0.34 12.85
N ARG A 149 -16.61 -0.70 12.06
CA ARG A 149 -17.56 -1.77 12.38
C ARG A 149 -17.23 -3.05 11.60
N SER A 150 -17.74 -4.19 12.07
CA SER A 150 -17.61 -5.48 11.37
C SER A 150 -18.65 -5.64 10.25
N GLY A 151 -18.40 -6.56 9.31
CA GLY A 151 -19.34 -6.96 8.28
C GLY A 151 -19.58 -5.91 7.20
N LEU A 152 -18.62 -5.01 6.97
CA LEU A 152 -18.67 -4.07 5.85
C LEU A 152 -18.33 -4.78 4.55
N ASP A 153 -19.01 -4.37 3.50
CA ASP A 153 -18.67 -4.61 2.10
C ASP A 153 -18.39 -3.27 1.39
N TYR A 154 -18.05 -3.32 0.10
CA TYR A 154 -17.72 -2.11 -0.66
C TYR A 154 -18.87 -1.11 -0.78
N ASP A 155 -20.11 -1.57 -0.74
CA ASP A 155 -21.28 -0.70 -0.91
C ASP A 155 -21.70 -0.04 0.43
N SER A 156 -21.34 -0.66 1.54
CA SER A 156 -21.61 -0.17 2.90
C SER A 156 -20.43 0.55 3.56
N ALA A 157 -19.24 0.49 2.97
CA ALA A 157 -18.08 1.22 3.45
C ALA A 157 -18.24 2.73 3.19
N ASP A 158 -18.32 3.51 4.27
CA ASP A 158 -18.45 4.96 4.20
C ASP A 158 -17.10 5.64 4.44
N PRO A 159 -16.47 6.23 3.40
CA PRO A 159 -15.16 6.91 3.55
C PRO A 159 -15.14 8.02 4.60
N SER A 160 -16.28 8.65 4.92
CA SER A 160 -16.35 9.64 5.98
C SER A 160 -16.10 9.06 7.38
N SER A 161 -16.21 7.74 7.52
CA SER A 161 -15.96 6.97 8.75
C SER A 161 -14.52 6.44 8.84
N MET A 162 -13.68 6.68 7.83
CA MET A 162 -12.30 6.19 7.80
C MET A 162 -11.50 6.68 9.02
N MET A 163 -11.26 7.95 9.12
CA MET A 163 -10.72 8.64 10.29
C MET A 163 -10.76 10.14 10.05
N SER A 164 -10.87 10.91 11.15
CA SER A 164 -11.01 12.37 11.07
C SER A 164 -9.68 13.10 10.89
N ASP A 165 -8.55 12.50 11.29
CA ASP A 165 -7.23 13.14 11.29
C ASP A 165 -6.12 12.15 10.90
N PRO A 166 -5.64 12.19 9.65
CA PRO A 166 -4.52 11.38 9.19
C PRO A 166 -3.15 12.02 9.42
N SER A 167 -3.06 13.08 10.24
CA SER A 167 -1.78 13.77 10.48
C SER A 167 -0.63 12.83 10.80
N PRO A 168 0.58 13.08 10.26
CA PRO A 168 1.01 14.29 9.57
C PRO A 168 0.65 14.34 8.07
N TRP A 169 0.04 13.32 7.48
CA TRP A 169 -0.49 13.39 6.12
C TRP A 169 -1.72 14.29 6.05
N GLN A 170 -1.94 14.91 4.90
CA GLN A 170 -3.16 15.70 4.65
C GLN A 170 -4.37 14.81 4.38
N PHE A 171 -4.13 13.59 3.84
CA PHE A 171 -5.15 12.58 3.53
C PHE A 171 -4.53 11.20 3.50
N ALA A 172 -5.34 10.16 3.66
CA ALA A 172 -4.96 8.79 3.34
C ALA A 172 -5.31 8.47 1.89
N ALA A 173 -4.36 7.96 1.12
CA ALA A 173 -4.58 7.56 -0.27
C ALA A 173 -5.34 6.24 -0.39
N MET A 174 -5.26 5.39 0.64
CA MET A 174 -5.92 4.08 0.68
C MET A 174 -6.42 3.78 2.09
N TRP A 175 -7.52 3.03 2.16
CA TRP A 175 -8.15 2.63 3.40
C TRP A 175 -8.47 1.14 3.41
N GLN A 176 -7.88 0.40 4.35
CA GLN A 176 -8.30 -0.96 4.69
C GLN A 176 -9.44 -0.85 5.71
N PHE A 177 -10.65 -1.16 5.27
CA PHE A 177 -11.85 -0.91 6.07
C PHE A 177 -12.40 -2.18 6.73
N SER A 178 -11.92 -3.36 6.34
CA SER A 178 -12.36 -4.64 6.90
C SER A 178 -11.25 -5.68 6.81
N SER A 179 -11.12 -6.52 7.83
CA SER A 179 -10.31 -7.74 7.84
C SER A 179 -11.17 -9.01 7.85
N THR A 180 -12.47 -8.87 7.64
CA THR A 180 -13.44 -9.97 7.68
C THR A 180 -14.33 -10.00 6.43
N GLY A 181 -13.84 -9.40 5.34
CA GLY A 181 -14.55 -9.33 4.08
C GLY A 181 -14.77 -10.70 3.43
N ARG A 182 -15.64 -10.71 2.42
CA ARG A 182 -15.92 -11.87 1.58
C ARG A 182 -15.82 -11.45 0.12
N VAL A 183 -15.18 -12.29 -0.67
CA VAL A 183 -15.08 -12.10 -2.11
C VAL A 183 -15.40 -13.40 -2.84
N ASP A 184 -15.77 -13.28 -4.10
CA ASP A 184 -16.05 -14.44 -4.94
C ASP A 184 -14.81 -15.35 -5.04
N GLY A 185 -15.04 -16.66 -5.04
CA GLY A 185 -13.99 -17.67 -5.12
C GLY A 185 -13.21 -17.90 -3.81
N TRP A 186 -13.55 -17.23 -2.70
CA TRP A 186 -12.89 -17.40 -1.41
C TRP A 186 -13.86 -17.50 -0.23
N ALA A 187 -13.87 -18.64 0.45
CA ALA A 187 -14.83 -18.93 1.52
C ALA A 187 -14.42 -18.39 2.92
N LYS A 188 -13.19 -17.88 3.04
CA LYS A 188 -12.65 -17.35 4.32
C LYS A 188 -12.62 -15.83 4.31
N ASN A 189 -12.14 -15.24 5.40
CA ASN A 189 -11.94 -13.80 5.49
C ASN A 189 -10.83 -13.32 4.56
N VAL A 190 -11.01 -12.11 4.05
CA VAL A 190 -10.02 -11.36 3.30
C VAL A 190 -10.07 -9.89 3.72
N ASP A 191 -8.94 -9.23 3.65
CA ASP A 191 -8.84 -7.80 3.90
C ASP A 191 -9.37 -7.04 2.69
N MET A 192 -10.17 -6.00 2.95
CA MET A 192 -10.85 -5.22 1.91
C MET A 192 -10.44 -3.75 1.96
N ASP A 193 -10.17 -3.20 0.77
CA ASP A 193 -9.56 -1.89 0.61
C ASP A 193 -10.31 -0.99 -0.34
N LEU A 194 -10.19 0.32 -0.09
CA LEU A 194 -10.59 1.38 -1.00
C LEU A 194 -9.37 2.26 -1.31
N PHE A 195 -9.04 2.43 -2.58
CA PHE A 195 -8.06 3.40 -3.04
C PHE A 195 -8.78 4.65 -3.55
N PHE A 196 -8.44 5.83 -3.00
CA PHE A 196 -9.08 7.11 -3.32
C PHE A 196 -8.46 7.78 -4.54
N GLY A 197 -8.54 7.12 -5.67
CA GLY A 197 -8.01 7.56 -6.94
C GLY A 197 -8.57 6.73 -8.08
N ASP A 198 -8.05 6.95 -9.27
CA ASP A 198 -8.27 6.15 -10.47
C ASP A 198 -7.03 5.33 -10.83
N ALA A 199 -7.09 4.61 -11.96
CA ALA A 199 -5.98 3.80 -12.43
C ALA A 199 -4.72 4.63 -12.76
N ASP A 200 -4.88 5.88 -13.15
CA ASP A 200 -3.73 6.76 -13.45
C ASP A 200 -3.06 7.23 -12.17
N ALA A 201 -3.84 7.56 -11.13
CA ALA A 201 -3.31 7.83 -9.80
C ALA A 201 -2.59 6.61 -9.22
N TRP A 202 -3.15 5.39 -9.41
CA TRP A 202 -2.49 4.14 -9.01
C TRP A 202 -1.12 3.98 -9.69
N ARG A 203 -1.06 4.16 -11.02
CA ARG A 203 0.18 4.04 -11.79
C ARG A 203 1.24 5.05 -11.35
N LYS A 204 0.84 6.27 -10.95
CA LYS A 204 1.77 7.26 -10.38
C LYS A 204 2.39 6.77 -9.07
N TYR A 205 1.61 6.17 -8.15
CA TYR A 205 2.16 5.54 -6.95
C TYR A 205 3.07 4.34 -7.27
N ALA A 206 2.77 3.59 -8.32
CA ALA A 206 3.64 2.50 -8.78
C ALA A 206 4.93 3.00 -9.46
N GLY A 207 5.08 4.30 -9.71
CA GLY A 207 6.23 4.88 -10.41
C GLY A 207 6.25 4.55 -11.89
N VAL A 208 5.10 4.19 -12.48
CA VAL A 208 4.97 3.95 -13.92
C VAL A 208 5.09 5.28 -14.65
N GLN A 209 6.14 5.44 -15.44
CA GLN A 209 6.27 6.61 -16.31
C GLN A 209 5.26 6.48 -17.45
N GLY A 210 4.35 7.44 -17.57
CA GLY A 210 3.39 7.47 -18.68
C GLY A 210 4.10 7.50 -20.02
N SER A 211 3.73 6.60 -20.91
CA SER A 211 4.07 6.69 -22.34
C SER A 211 3.20 7.77 -22.97
N GLY A 212 3.52 9.03 -22.78
CA GLY A 212 2.75 10.10 -23.44
C GLY A 212 3.02 11.47 -22.85
N GLN A 213 3.70 12.29 -23.65
CA GLN A 213 3.88 13.74 -23.53
C GLN A 213 4.39 14.28 -22.17
N ASN A 214 5.59 14.81 -22.24
CA ASN A 214 6.17 15.77 -21.32
C ASN A 214 5.30 17.05 -21.30
N ASP A 215 4.16 17.00 -20.66
CA ASP A 215 3.50 18.21 -20.18
C ASP A 215 4.19 18.52 -18.85
N GLY A 216 4.95 19.61 -18.81
CA GLY A 216 5.74 20.08 -17.70
C GLY A 216 4.91 20.40 -16.44
N ALA A 217 4.05 19.49 -16.02
CA ALA A 217 3.22 19.61 -14.86
C ALA A 217 3.89 18.92 -13.66
N ASN A 218 4.50 19.73 -12.83
CA ASN A 218 5.12 19.34 -11.56
C ASN A 218 4.10 19.00 -10.45
N TYR A 219 2.92 18.44 -10.75
CA TYR A 219 1.92 18.18 -9.72
C TYR A 219 1.18 16.86 -9.94
N VAL A 220 0.73 16.27 -8.83
CA VAL A 220 -0.18 15.12 -8.80
C VAL A 220 -1.50 15.58 -8.18
N THR A 221 -2.61 15.36 -8.88
CA THR A 221 -3.94 15.63 -8.35
C THR A 221 -4.60 14.32 -7.93
N LEU A 222 -5.03 14.23 -6.68
CA LEU A 222 -5.82 13.14 -6.14
C LEU A 222 -7.21 13.68 -5.80
N GLU A 223 -8.26 12.98 -6.22
CA GLU A 223 -9.65 13.33 -5.94
C GLU A 223 -10.37 12.14 -5.32
N GLY A 224 -10.93 12.32 -4.15
CA GLY A 224 -11.74 11.31 -3.47
C GLY A 224 -12.37 11.83 -2.19
N GLY A 225 -13.54 11.29 -1.81
CA GLY A 225 -14.21 11.66 -0.57
C GLY A 225 -14.61 13.14 -0.43
N GLY A 226 -14.80 13.85 -1.56
CA GLY A 226 -15.12 15.29 -1.55
C GLY A 226 -13.89 16.21 -1.48
N TYR A 227 -12.69 15.68 -1.54
CA TYR A 227 -11.44 16.44 -1.50
C TYR A 227 -10.69 16.32 -2.82
N ARG A 228 -10.08 17.44 -3.25
CA ARG A 228 -9.10 17.50 -4.34
C ARG A 228 -7.78 17.99 -3.75
N VAL A 229 -6.72 17.21 -3.86
CA VAL A 229 -5.37 17.61 -3.44
C VAL A 229 -4.46 17.61 -4.65
N THR A 230 -3.82 18.73 -4.88
CA THR A 230 -2.79 18.90 -5.93
C THR A 230 -1.45 19.07 -5.22
N ILE A 231 -0.51 18.15 -5.46
CA ILE A 231 0.85 18.20 -4.92
C ILE A 231 1.76 18.74 -5.99
N GLU A 232 2.36 19.90 -5.76
CA GLU A 232 3.37 20.50 -6.64
C GLU A 232 4.77 20.04 -6.21
N LYS A 233 5.58 19.54 -7.16
CA LYS A 233 7.00 19.30 -6.90
C LYS A 233 7.71 20.66 -6.90
N THR A 234 8.19 21.10 -5.74
CA THR A 234 9.20 22.16 -5.67
C THR A 234 10.57 21.55 -5.95
N GLU A 235 11.33 22.20 -6.86
CA GLU A 235 12.73 21.88 -7.15
C GLU A 235 13.63 21.98 -5.91
#